data_425e2705af40063c9410f6cf29436991
#
_entry.id   425e2705af40063c9410f6cf29436991
#
_cell.length_a   1.000
_cell.length_b   1.000
_cell.length_c   1.000
_cell.angle_alpha   90.00
_cell.angle_beta   90.00
_cell.angle_gamma   90.00
#
_symmetry.space_group_name_H-M   'P 1'
#
loop_
_entity.id
_entity.type
_entity.pdbx_description
1 polymer ?
#
loop_
_entity_poly.entity_id
_entity_poly.type
_entity_poly.pdbx_seq_one_letter_code
_entity_poly.pdbx_strand_id
1 'polypeptide(L)'
;ADGNKISFRCPMHTKELKKQAEEPMLFSYCCGVAAYMRENYHVGGVKITVTRVNLPMKKGLSSSAAICCLVAKAFNELYGLHISTRGIMQVAYRGELLTGSRCGRLDQACAYGETPVLMHFNQSEIDVEKLRVGKTFYWVIADLCAGKDTKKILAYLNKAYPFATDETGIREQEALGRDNHEIIKKARKAIEEGNPEALGCIMTEAQKLFDR
;
A
#
# COMPACT_ATOMS: atom_id res chain seq x y z
N ALA A 1 -0.75 -27.83 -10.78
CA ALA A 1 0.13 -27.42 -9.68
C ALA A 1 -0.76 -27.28 -8.45
N ASP A 2 -0.66 -28.22 -7.53
CA ASP A 2 -1.34 -28.17 -6.23
C ASP A 2 -0.76 -27.02 -5.43
N GLY A 3 -1.40 -25.88 -5.51
CA GLY A 3 -1.02 -24.70 -4.76
C GLY A 3 -1.16 -25.00 -3.26
N ASN A 4 -0.05 -24.96 -2.54
CA ASN A 4 -0.03 -25.08 -1.08
C ASN A 4 -1.02 -24.07 -0.48
N LYS A 5 -2.14 -24.59 0.01
CA LYS A 5 -3.14 -23.78 0.72
C LYS A 5 -2.51 -23.27 2.01
N ILE A 6 -2.32 -21.96 2.11
CA ILE A 6 -1.82 -21.33 3.34
C ILE A 6 -3.04 -20.94 4.17
N SER A 7 -3.11 -21.42 5.42
CA SER A 7 -4.22 -21.16 6.32
C SER A 7 -3.72 -20.40 7.55
N PHE A 8 -4.37 -19.27 7.83
CA PHE A 8 -4.20 -18.50 9.05
C PHE A 8 -5.44 -18.67 9.93
N ARG A 9 -5.23 -19.03 11.18
CA ARG A 9 -6.28 -19.15 12.19
C ARG A 9 -5.96 -18.21 13.35
N CYS A 10 -6.90 -17.38 13.72
CA CYS A 10 -6.77 -16.43 14.83
C CYS A 10 -7.72 -16.80 15.99
N PRO A 11 -7.38 -17.78 16.84
CA PRO A 11 -8.09 -18.02 18.11
C PRO A 11 -7.44 -17.31 19.31
N MET A 12 -6.32 -16.63 19.12
CA MET A 12 -5.46 -16.10 20.17
C MET A 12 -6.02 -14.83 20.81
N HIS A 13 -5.57 -14.53 22.03
CA HIS A 13 -5.84 -13.25 22.68
C HIS A 13 -5.12 -12.10 21.96
N THR A 14 -5.69 -10.90 22.01
CA THR A 14 -5.17 -9.70 21.32
C THR A 14 -3.71 -9.39 21.68
N LYS A 15 -3.31 -9.58 22.95
CA LYS A 15 -1.91 -9.38 23.39
C LYS A 15 -0.94 -10.33 22.66
N GLU A 16 -1.34 -11.56 22.48
CA GLU A 16 -0.53 -12.57 21.77
C GLU A 16 -0.43 -12.26 20.27
N LEU A 17 -1.52 -11.81 19.67
CA LEU A 17 -1.52 -11.34 18.28
C LEU A 17 -0.57 -10.17 18.05
N LYS A 18 -0.54 -9.19 18.97
CA LYS A 18 0.42 -8.09 18.90
C LYS A 18 1.86 -8.57 18.98
N LYS A 19 2.16 -9.44 19.92
CA LYS A 19 3.51 -10.04 20.04
C LYS A 19 3.91 -10.76 18.75
N GLN A 20 3.03 -11.57 18.18
CA GLN A 20 3.30 -12.28 16.93
C GLN A 20 3.38 -11.36 15.71
N ALA A 21 2.71 -10.21 15.73
CA ALA A 21 2.85 -9.21 14.68
C ALA A 21 4.25 -8.60 14.62
N GLU A 22 4.93 -8.46 15.75
CA GLU A 22 6.30 -7.91 15.83
C GLU A 22 7.38 -8.91 15.39
N GLU A 23 7.07 -10.20 15.36
CA GLU A 23 8.02 -11.24 14.96
C GLU A 23 8.14 -11.34 13.43
N PRO A 24 9.32 -11.63 12.86
CA PRO A 24 9.51 -11.75 11.41
C PRO A 24 8.93 -13.05 10.86
N MET A 25 7.63 -13.26 11.02
CA MET A 25 6.91 -14.45 10.61
C MET A 25 6.07 -14.23 9.36
N LEU A 26 5.72 -15.32 8.67
CA LEU A 26 4.86 -15.27 7.48
C LEU A 26 3.50 -14.59 7.76
N PHE A 27 2.96 -14.80 8.95
CA PHE A 27 1.64 -14.31 9.34
C PHE A 27 1.65 -13.03 10.19
N SER A 28 2.79 -12.36 10.36
CA SER A 28 2.88 -11.14 11.17
C SER A 28 1.86 -10.08 10.74
N TYR A 29 1.72 -9.88 9.45
CA TYR A 29 0.72 -8.94 8.88
C TYR A 29 -0.72 -9.36 9.18
N CYS A 30 -1.03 -10.66 9.11
CA CYS A 30 -2.33 -11.17 9.50
C CYS A 30 -2.61 -10.94 10.98
N CYS A 31 -1.61 -11.18 11.84
CA CYS A 31 -1.70 -10.96 13.28
C CYS A 31 -1.91 -9.48 13.60
N GLY A 32 -1.19 -8.58 12.94
CA GLY A 32 -1.33 -7.13 13.14
C GLY A 32 -2.73 -6.64 12.81
N VAL A 33 -3.28 -7.03 11.65
CA VAL A 33 -4.65 -6.66 11.28
C VAL A 33 -5.67 -7.30 12.22
N ALA A 34 -5.52 -8.58 12.56
CA ALA A 34 -6.42 -9.25 13.49
C ALA A 34 -6.41 -8.61 14.88
N ALA A 35 -5.23 -8.20 15.38
CA ALA A 35 -5.11 -7.48 16.65
C ALA A 35 -5.85 -6.15 16.60
N TYR A 36 -5.63 -5.36 15.54
CA TYR A 36 -6.31 -4.07 15.36
C TYR A 36 -7.84 -4.24 15.26
N MET A 37 -8.31 -5.23 14.49
CA MET A 37 -9.74 -5.51 14.35
C MET A 37 -10.38 -5.86 15.69
N ARG A 38 -9.74 -6.70 16.50
CA ARG A 38 -10.26 -7.11 17.80
C ARG A 38 -10.27 -5.99 18.85
N GLU A 39 -9.39 -5.01 18.73
CA GLU A 39 -9.35 -3.87 19.65
C GLU A 39 -10.36 -2.79 19.29
N ASN A 40 -10.70 -2.64 18.04
CA ASN A 40 -11.50 -1.52 17.56
C ASN A 40 -12.90 -1.91 17.09
N TYR A 41 -13.16 -3.22 16.93
CA TYR A 41 -14.44 -3.76 16.48
C TYR A 41 -14.87 -4.93 17.38
N HIS A 42 -16.17 -5.14 17.54
CA HIS A 42 -16.71 -6.28 18.28
C HIS A 42 -16.62 -7.57 17.44
N VAL A 43 -15.40 -8.10 17.30
CA VAL A 43 -15.10 -9.28 16.49
C VAL A 43 -14.36 -10.35 17.30
N GLY A 44 -14.58 -11.61 16.95
CA GLY A 44 -13.90 -12.76 17.53
C GLY A 44 -12.73 -13.26 16.66
N GLY A 45 -12.60 -14.58 16.56
CA GLY A 45 -11.59 -15.23 15.73
C GLY A 45 -11.96 -15.31 14.26
N VAL A 46 -10.97 -15.56 13.42
CA VAL A 46 -11.15 -15.78 11.98
C VAL A 46 -10.25 -16.93 11.52
N LYS A 47 -10.73 -17.71 10.57
CA LYS A 47 -9.90 -18.64 9.80
C LYS A 47 -9.89 -18.17 8.36
N ILE A 48 -8.72 -17.81 7.87
CA ILE A 48 -8.51 -17.37 6.49
C ILE A 48 -7.70 -18.43 5.77
N THR A 49 -8.16 -18.90 4.62
CA THR A 49 -7.43 -19.82 3.77
C THR A 49 -7.16 -19.14 2.44
N VAL A 50 -5.88 -18.92 2.14
CA VAL A 50 -5.44 -18.40 0.85
C VAL A 50 -5.36 -19.57 -0.11
N THR A 51 -6.21 -19.58 -1.11
CA THR A 51 -6.31 -20.67 -2.10
C THR A 51 -5.47 -20.42 -3.35
N ARG A 52 -5.14 -19.17 -3.63
CA ARG A 52 -4.35 -18.78 -4.79
C ARG A 52 -3.56 -17.50 -4.49
N VAL A 53 -2.28 -17.52 -4.84
CA VAL A 53 -1.39 -16.34 -4.80
C VAL A 53 -0.70 -16.25 -6.14
N ASN A 54 -0.90 -15.15 -6.84
CA ASN A 54 -0.22 -14.81 -8.09
C ASN A 54 0.58 -13.50 -7.99
N LEU A 55 0.60 -12.88 -6.81
CA LEU A 55 1.40 -11.70 -6.53
C LEU A 55 2.78 -12.13 -5.99
N PRO A 56 3.90 -11.80 -6.66
CA PRO A 56 5.23 -12.15 -6.17
C PRO A 56 5.52 -11.42 -4.85
N MET A 57 5.96 -12.18 -3.85
CA MET A 57 6.27 -11.63 -2.52
C MET A 57 7.66 -10.99 -2.47
N LYS A 58 7.81 -9.89 -1.73
CA LYS A 58 9.08 -9.18 -1.49
C LYS A 58 9.73 -8.62 -2.78
N LYS A 59 8.95 -8.38 -3.82
CA LYS A 59 9.41 -7.87 -5.13
C LYS A 59 9.01 -6.40 -5.38
N GLY A 60 8.68 -5.66 -4.34
CA GLY A 60 8.28 -4.25 -4.47
C GLY A 60 6.85 -4.01 -4.93
N LEU A 61 6.02 -5.05 -5.04
CA LEU A 61 4.60 -4.96 -5.42
C LEU A 61 3.66 -4.95 -4.22
N SER A 62 4.13 -4.51 -3.07
CA SER A 62 3.33 -4.28 -1.85
C SER A 62 2.48 -5.46 -1.41
N SER A 63 3.07 -6.66 -1.43
CA SER A 63 2.38 -7.87 -0.97
C SER A 63 1.93 -7.80 0.49
N SER A 64 2.61 -7.02 1.34
CA SER A 64 2.21 -6.78 2.73
C SER A 64 0.89 -6.00 2.81
N ALA A 65 0.75 -4.90 2.08
CA ALA A 65 -0.50 -4.15 2.03
C ALA A 65 -1.65 -4.99 1.47
N ALA A 66 -1.38 -5.79 0.44
CA ALA A 66 -2.39 -6.67 -0.16
C ALA A 66 -2.93 -7.69 0.87
N ILE A 67 -2.05 -8.37 1.63
CA ILE A 67 -2.50 -9.33 2.65
C ILE A 67 -3.23 -8.62 3.79
N CYS A 68 -2.78 -7.42 4.23
CA CYS A 68 -3.48 -6.64 5.23
C CYS A 68 -4.89 -6.26 4.79
N CYS A 69 -5.06 -5.81 3.55
CA CYS A 69 -6.38 -5.50 2.98
C CYS A 69 -7.28 -6.74 2.88
N LEU A 70 -6.73 -7.89 2.47
CA LEU A 70 -7.47 -9.15 2.40
C LEU A 70 -7.96 -9.61 3.77
N VAL A 71 -7.10 -9.53 4.80
CA VAL A 71 -7.48 -9.88 6.18
C VAL A 71 -8.56 -8.93 6.70
N ALA A 72 -8.42 -7.62 6.49
CA ALA A 72 -9.42 -6.64 6.87
C ALA A 72 -10.77 -6.90 6.17
N LYS A 73 -10.75 -7.19 4.88
CA LYS A 73 -11.96 -7.58 4.12
C LYS A 73 -12.59 -8.86 4.66
N ALA A 74 -11.79 -9.88 5.00
CA ALA A 74 -12.29 -11.12 5.55
C ALA A 74 -13.04 -10.91 6.88
N PHE A 75 -12.51 -10.07 7.78
CA PHE A 75 -13.23 -9.68 8.99
C PHE A 75 -14.51 -8.90 8.67
N ASN A 76 -14.44 -7.94 7.75
CA ASN A 76 -15.59 -7.14 7.35
C ASN A 76 -16.76 -8.00 6.85
N GLU A 77 -16.46 -8.95 5.96
CA GLU A 77 -17.46 -9.89 5.41
C GLU A 77 -17.98 -10.84 6.47
N LEU A 78 -17.07 -11.48 7.25
CA LEU A 78 -17.47 -12.50 8.23
C LEU A 78 -18.37 -11.93 9.33
N TYR A 79 -18.11 -10.71 9.77
CA TYR A 79 -18.82 -10.07 10.87
C TYR A 79 -19.87 -9.04 10.43
N GLY A 80 -20.07 -8.86 9.13
CA GLY A 80 -21.05 -7.90 8.61
C GLY A 80 -20.84 -6.47 9.07
N LEU A 81 -19.56 -6.00 9.13
CA LEU A 81 -19.21 -4.73 9.75
C LEU A 81 -19.53 -3.51 8.89
N HIS A 82 -19.79 -3.71 7.60
CA HIS A 82 -20.09 -2.64 6.62
C HIS A 82 -19.01 -1.55 6.55
N ILE A 83 -17.76 -1.92 6.78
CA ILE A 83 -16.62 -1.00 6.67
C ILE A 83 -16.44 -0.63 5.19
N SER A 84 -16.41 0.65 4.89
CA SER A 84 -16.16 1.14 3.52
C SER A 84 -14.77 0.76 3.02
N THR A 85 -14.55 0.83 1.69
CA THR A 85 -13.23 0.56 1.10
C THR A 85 -12.13 1.45 1.69
N ARG A 86 -12.43 2.73 1.95
CA ARG A 86 -11.53 3.66 2.65
C ARG A 86 -11.25 3.19 4.08
N GLY A 87 -12.27 2.70 4.77
CA GLY A 87 -12.13 2.10 6.11
C GLY A 87 -11.24 0.85 6.10
N ILE A 88 -11.40 -0.02 5.10
CA ILE A 88 -10.53 -1.19 4.89
C ILE A 88 -9.06 -0.76 4.71
N MET A 89 -8.79 0.27 3.90
CA MET A 89 -7.43 0.82 3.76
C MET A 89 -6.86 1.27 5.11
N GLN A 90 -7.67 1.97 5.91
CA GLN A 90 -7.25 2.45 7.22
C GLN A 90 -6.97 1.31 8.19
N VAL A 91 -7.83 0.30 8.24
CA VAL A 91 -7.64 -0.92 9.05
C VAL A 91 -6.37 -1.65 8.63
N ALA A 92 -6.16 -1.85 7.32
CA ALA A 92 -4.98 -2.50 6.78
C ALA A 92 -3.69 -1.75 7.16
N TYR A 93 -3.67 -0.43 6.99
CA TYR A 93 -2.55 0.43 7.38
C TYR A 93 -2.24 0.34 8.89
N ARG A 94 -3.26 0.48 9.74
CA ARG A 94 -3.10 0.39 11.19
C ARG A 94 -2.61 -0.98 11.65
N GLY A 95 -3.14 -2.04 11.05
CA GLY A 95 -2.67 -3.39 11.30
C GLY A 95 -1.23 -3.63 10.84
N GLU A 96 -0.84 -3.09 9.69
CA GLU A 96 0.54 -3.18 9.18
C GLU A 96 1.53 -2.46 10.10
N LEU A 97 1.18 -1.31 10.66
CA LEU A 97 2.03 -0.60 11.62
C LEU A 97 2.34 -1.42 12.87
N LEU A 98 1.43 -2.30 13.31
CA LEU A 98 1.65 -3.18 14.47
C LEU A 98 2.76 -4.23 14.23
N THR A 99 3.18 -4.42 12.99
CA THR A 99 4.32 -5.30 12.65
C THR A 99 5.69 -4.60 12.80
N GLY A 100 5.73 -3.37 13.26
CA GLY A 100 6.92 -2.53 13.26
C GLY A 100 7.29 -2.00 11.86
N SER A 101 6.46 -2.23 10.85
CA SER A 101 6.63 -1.66 9.51
C SER A 101 6.51 -0.13 9.56
N ARG A 102 7.38 0.55 8.83
CA ARG A 102 7.29 2.00 8.59
C ARG A 102 6.67 2.29 7.22
N CYS A 103 5.63 1.54 6.87
CA CYS A 103 4.96 1.70 5.59
C CYS A 103 4.31 3.08 5.45
N GLY A 104 4.22 3.55 4.21
CA GLY A 104 3.35 4.67 3.85
C GLY A 104 1.88 4.24 3.81
N ARG A 105 1.01 5.16 3.41
CA ARG A 105 -0.45 4.94 3.32
C ARG A 105 -0.94 4.73 1.88
N LEU A 106 -0.01 4.66 0.91
CA LEU A 106 -0.34 4.56 -0.51
C LEU A 106 -0.73 3.14 -0.92
N ASP A 107 0.04 2.15 -0.48
CA ASP A 107 -0.05 0.78 -0.97
C ASP A 107 -1.39 0.09 -0.63
N GLN A 108 -2.04 0.52 0.46
CA GLN A 108 -3.35 0.02 0.85
C GLN A 108 -4.47 0.43 -0.12
N ALA A 109 -4.17 1.29 -1.12
CA ALA A 109 -5.09 1.57 -2.22
C ALA A 109 -5.47 0.32 -3.03
N CYS A 110 -4.69 -0.78 -2.93
CA CYS A 110 -5.08 -2.08 -3.46
C CYS A 110 -6.44 -2.59 -2.94
N ALA A 111 -6.97 -2.02 -1.85
CA ALA A 111 -8.33 -2.28 -1.38
C ALA A 111 -9.41 -1.92 -2.43
N TYR A 112 -9.13 -0.99 -3.33
CA TYR A 112 -10.01 -0.61 -4.45
C TYR A 112 -10.00 -1.61 -5.61
N GLY A 113 -9.13 -2.62 -5.57
CA GLY A 113 -9.03 -3.66 -6.59
C GLY A 113 -8.40 -3.12 -7.88
N GLU A 114 -9.06 -3.38 -9.02
CA GLU A 114 -8.56 -3.04 -10.36
C GLU A 114 -8.80 -1.58 -10.77
N THR A 115 -9.43 -0.78 -9.91
CA THR A 115 -9.75 0.60 -10.23
C THR A 115 -8.56 1.51 -9.92
N PRO A 116 -8.00 2.26 -10.86
CA PRO A 116 -7.04 3.31 -10.58
C PRO A 116 -7.64 4.39 -9.71
N VAL A 117 -6.87 4.86 -8.76
CA VAL A 117 -7.31 5.90 -7.83
C VAL A 117 -6.28 7.02 -7.76
N LEU A 118 -6.77 8.24 -7.61
CA LEU A 118 -5.98 9.41 -7.24
C LEU A 118 -6.16 9.63 -5.75
N MET A 119 -5.06 9.74 -5.03
CA MET A 119 -5.07 9.93 -3.58
C MET A 119 -4.49 11.30 -3.23
N HIS A 120 -5.24 12.07 -2.47
CA HIS A 120 -4.79 13.31 -1.88
C HIS A 120 -4.53 13.10 -0.40
N PHE A 121 -3.28 13.29 0.01
CA PHE A 121 -2.86 13.19 1.40
C PHE A 121 -2.92 14.57 2.05
N ASN A 122 -3.85 14.75 2.96
CA ASN A 122 -4.02 15.99 3.71
C ASN A 122 -3.85 15.69 5.20
N GLN A 123 -2.63 15.80 5.69
CA GLN A 123 -2.25 15.46 7.07
C GLN A 123 -2.72 14.05 7.50
N SER A 124 -3.73 13.96 8.37
CA SER A 124 -4.29 12.69 8.85
C SER A 124 -5.30 12.08 7.88
N GLU A 125 -5.86 12.86 6.98
CA GLU A 125 -6.90 12.42 6.07
C GLU A 125 -6.34 12.02 4.70
N ILE A 126 -7.06 11.14 4.02
CA ILE A 126 -6.79 10.75 2.65
C ILE A 126 -8.09 10.88 1.89
N ASP A 127 -8.11 11.72 0.86
CA ASP A 127 -9.18 11.72 -0.11
C ASP A 127 -8.81 10.80 -1.26
N VAL A 128 -9.77 9.96 -1.66
CA VAL A 128 -9.56 8.95 -2.70
C VAL A 128 -10.60 9.17 -3.79
N GLU A 129 -10.13 9.52 -4.97
CA GLU A 129 -10.92 9.68 -6.17
C GLU A 129 -10.70 8.49 -7.10
N LYS A 130 -11.77 7.82 -7.53
CA LYS A 130 -11.69 6.77 -8.56
C LYS A 130 -11.55 7.42 -9.92
N LEU A 131 -10.50 7.07 -10.64
CA LEU A 131 -10.28 7.59 -11.98
C LEU A 131 -11.06 6.81 -13.02
N ARG A 132 -11.60 7.53 -13.98
CA ARG A 132 -12.13 6.93 -15.19
C ARG A 132 -10.97 6.62 -16.13
N VAL A 133 -10.91 5.38 -16.60
CA VAL A 133 -9.91 4.94 -17.57
C VAL A 133 -10.49 5.06 -18.97
N GLY A 134 -9.89 5.88 -19.83
CA GLY A 134 -10.39 6.12 -21.18
C GLY A 134 -10.19 4.93 -22.14
N LYS A 135 -9.17 4.08 -21.88
CA LYS A 135 -8.84 2.92 -22.70
C LYS A 135 -8.11 1.88 -21.86
N THR A 136 -8.11 0.63 -22.24
CA THR A 136 -7.29 -0.43 -21.61
C THR A 136 -5.80 -0.11 -21.76
N PHE A 137 -5.07 -0.16 -20.63
CA PHE A 137 -3.61 -0.04 -20.59
C PHE A 137 -3.00 -1.42 -20.39
N TYR A 138 -1.90 -1.68 -21.10
CA TYR A 138 -1.10 -2.89 -20.95
C TYR A 138 0.21 -2.54 -20.25
N TRP A 139 0.55 -3.29 -19.20
CA TRP A 139 1.70 -3.04 -18.36
C TRP A 139 2.74 -4.14 -18.52
N VAL A 140 4.00 -3.77 -18.64
CA VAL A 140 5.12 -4.69 -18.55
C VAL A 140 5.80 -4.50 -17.20
N ILE A 141 5.89 -5.57 -16.42
CA ILE A 141 6.55 -5.57 -15.12
C ILE A 141 7.81 -6.43 -15.24
N ALA A 142 8.97 -5.84 -14.94
CA ALA A 142 10.25 -6.52 -14.91
C ALA A 142 10.77 -6.62 -13.47
N ASP A 143 11.09 -7.84 -13.03
CA ASP A 143 11.78 -8.08 -11.77
C ASP A 143 13.30 -7.98 -11.99
N LEU A 144 13.92 -6.96 -11.41
CA LEU A 144 15.36 -6.73 -11.53
C LEU A 144 16.19 -7.69 -10.66
N CYS A 145 15.56 -8.59 -9.93
CA CYS A 145 16.20 -9.56 -9.03
C CYS A 145 17.11 -8.92 -7.96
N ALA A 146 16.97 -7.63 -7.70
CA ALA A 146 17.74 -6.89 -6.72
C ALA A 146 16.94 -6.65 -5.43
N GLY A 147 17.62 -6.62 -4.29
CA GLY A 147 17.05 -6.24 -3.01
C GLY A 147 16.95 -4.72 -2.89
N LYS A 148 15.85 -4.23 -2.31
CA LYS A 148 15.66 -2.80 -2.01
C LYS A 148 15.76 -2.56 -0.50
N ASP A 149 16.68 -1.69 -0.09
CA ASP A 149 16.77 -1.24 1.31
C ASP A 149 15.88 0.01 1.51
N THR A 150 14.60 -0.25 1.65
CA THR A 150 13.59 0.80 1.86
C THR A 150 13.88 1.64 3.12
N LYS A 151 14.47 1.04 4.18
CA LYS A 151 14.77 1.78 5.41
C LYS A 151 15.82 2.86 5.19
N LYS A 152 16.87 2.56 4.42
CA LYS A 152 17.91 3.54 4.07
C LYS A 152 17.37 4.66 3.19
N ILE A 153 16.59 4.32 2.17
CA ILE A 153 15.97 5.30 1.26
C ILE A 153 15.08 6.26 2.04
N LEU A 154 14.16 5.73 2.88
CA LEU A 154 13.26 6.56 3.68
C LEU A 154 14.01 7.39 4.73
N ALA A 155 15.09 6.87 5.33
CA ALA A 155 15.90 7.62 6.29
C ALA A 155 16.59 8.81 5.61
N TYR A 156 17.02 8.66 4.36
CA TYR A 156 17.61 9.75 3.57
C TYR A 156 16.55 10.81 3.24
N LEU A 157 15.44 10.42 2.63
CA LEU A 157 14.36 11.33 2.26
C LEU A 157 13.78 12.10 3.45
N ASN A 158 13.67 11.48 4.63
CA ASN A 158 13.16 12.12 5.84
C ASN A 158 14.09 13.21 6.41
N LYS A 159 15.35 13.34 5.94
CA LYS A 159 16.21 14.46 6.30
C LYS A 159 15.87 15.74 5.55
N ALA A 160 15.40 15.58 4.33
CA ALA A 160 15.11 16.69 3.43
C ALA A 160 13.62 17.05 3.39
N TYR A 161 12.74 16.09 3.59
CA TYR A 161 11.29 16.30 3.45
C TYR A 161 10.53 16.00 4.74
N PRO A 162 9.59 16.86 5.20
CA PRO A 162 9.12 18.09 4.54
C PRO A 162 9.89 19.38 4.89
N PHE A 163 10.93 19.31 5.72
CA PHE A 163 11.64 20.48 6.22
C PHE A 163 13.11 20.42 5.82
N ALA A 164 13.44 21.04 4.69
CA ALA A 164 14.80 21.15 4.20
C ALA A 164 15.61 22.18 5.00
N THR A 165 16.89 21.87 5.22
CA THR A 165 17.83 22.73 5.93
C THR A 165 18.95 23.26 5.04
N ASP A 166 19.06 22.77 3.80
CA ASP A 166 20.08 23.12 2.83
C ASP A 166 19.51 23.17 1.39
N GLU A 167 20.33 23.63 0.46
CA GLU A 167 19.91 23.77 -0.95
C GLU A 167 19.53 22.45 -1.61
N THR A 168 20.18 21.35 -1.25
CA THR A 168 19.87 20.02 -1.77
C THR A 168 18.48 19.58 -1.29
N GLY A 169 18.22 19.70 0.00
CA GLY A 169 16.92 19.40 0.57
C GLY A 169 15.79 20.28 0.00
N ILE A 170 16.07 21.57 -0.30
CA ILE A 170 15.09 22.45 -0.97
C ILE A 170 14.71 21.90 -2.35
N ARG A 171 15.71 21.47 -3.15
CA ARG A 171 15.45 20.86 -4.47
C ARG A 171 14.66 19.56 -4.35
N GLU A 172 14.98 18.73 -3.35
CA GLU A 172 14.22 17.50 -3.07
C GLU A 172 12.77 17.79 -2.66
N GLN A 173 12.56 18.85 -1.86
CA GLN A 173 11.20 19.29 -1.52
C GLN A 173 10.41 19.75 -2.74
N GLU A 174 11.04 20.52 -3.64
CA GLU A 174 10.39 20.97 -4.87
C GLU A 174 10.06 19.81 -5.78
N ALA A 175 11.00 18.87 -5.96
CA ALA A 175 10.81 17.68 -6.79
C ALA A 175 9.69 16.78 -6.26
N LEU A 176 9.70 16.45 -4.96
CA LEU A 176 8.69 15.59 -4.34
C LEU A 176 7.35 16.28 -4.12
N GLY A 177 7.32 17.60 -4.05
CA GLY A 177 6.13 18.42 -3.84
C GLY A 177 5.54 18.95 -5.15
N ARG A 178 5.91 20.18 -5.48
CA ARG A 178 5.36 20.93 -6.63
C ARG A 178 5.49 20.20 -7.96
N ASP A 179 6.72 19.74 -8.27
CA ASP A 179 7.02 19.17 -9.58
C ASP A 179 6.32 17.81 -9.75
N ASN A 180 6.35 16.98 -8.70
CA ASN A 180 5.61 15.72 -8.69
C ASN A 180 4.09 15.92 -8.82
N HIS A 181 3.55 16.97 -8.19
CA HIS A 181 2.12 17.29 -8.31
C HIS A 181 1.70 17.63 -9.75
N GLU A 182 2.54 18.36 -10.50
CA GLU A 182 2.28 18.65 -11.92
C GLU A 182 2.38 17.38 -12.79
N ILE A 183 3.33 16.48 -12.49
CA ILE A 183 3.43 15.17 -13.14
C ILE A 183 2.16 14.34 -12.91
N ILE A 184 1.65 14.30 -11.69
CA ILE A 184 0.42 13.58 -11.34
C ILE A 184 -0.78 14.12 -12.11
N LYS A 185 -0.92 15.43 -12.26
CA LYS A 185 -1.99 16.04 -13.07
C LYS A 185 -1.94 15.61 -14.53
N LYS A 186 -0.74 15.60 -15.12
CA LYS A 186 -0.52 15.12 -16.49
C LYS A 186 -0.87 13.63 -16.61
N ALA A 187 -0.44 12.81 -15.65
CA ALA A 187 -0.72 11.38 -15.63
C ALA A 187 -2.22 11.08 -15.52
N ARG A 188 -2.93 11.79 -14.63
CA ARG A 188 -4.39 11.73 -14.54
C ARG A 188 -5.04 11.95 -15.90
N LYS A 189 -4.69 13.05 -16.57
CA LYS A 189 -5.24 13.40 -17.89
C LYS A 189 -4.97 12.30 -18.92
N ALA A 190 -3.73 11.77 -18.98
CA ALA A 190 -3.37 10.71 -19.90
C ALA A 190 -4.17 9.41 -19.65
N ILE A 191 -4.45 9.07 -18.40
CA ILE A 191 -5.28 7.92 -18.02
C ILE A 191 -6.73 8.13 -18.45
N GLU A 192 -7.30 9.30 -18.17
CA GLU A 192 -8.69 9.63 -18.49
C GLU A 192 -8.93 9.73 -20.00
N GLU A 193 -7.95 10.20 -20.77
CA GLU A 193 -7.97 10.26 -22.24
C GLU A 193 -7.64 8.91 -22.91
N GLY A 194 -7.14 7.93 -22.12
CA GLY A 194 -6.74 6.63 -22.66
C GLY A 194 -5.51 6.72 -23.57
N ASN A 195 -4.52 7.53 -23.22
CA ASN A 195 -3.30 7.76 -23.97
C ASN A 195 -2.09 7.07 -23.34
N PRO A 196 -1.77 5.80 -23.69
CA PRO A 196 -0.66 5.06 -23.10
C PRO A 196 0.71 5.63 -23.45
N GLU A 197 0.88 6.21 -24.63
CA GLU A 197 2.14 6.80 -25.08
C GLU A 197 2.47 8.04 -24.22
N ALA A 198 1.49 8.91 -24.02
CA ALA A 198 1.66 10.07 -23.15
C ALA A 198 1.95 9.64 -21.71
N LEU A 199 1.25 8.62 -21.18
CA LEU A 199 1.51 8.10 -19.85
C LEU A 199 2.93 7.55 -19.70
N GLY A 200 3.42 6.81 -20.70
CA GLY A 200 4.80 6.31 -20.73
C GLY A 200 5.85 7.42 -20.72
N CYS A 201 5.64 8.49 -21.49
CA CYS A 201 6.50 9.69 -21.44
C CYS A 201 6.49 10.35 -20.05
N ILE A 202 5.31 10.49 -19.44
CA ILE A 202 5.14 11.07 -18.10
C ILE A 202 5.82 10.22 -17.04
N MET A 203 5.73 8.89 -17.12
CA MET A 203 6.44 7.98 -16.21
C MET A 203 7.97 8.17 -16.33
N THR A 204 8.49 8.35 -17.55
CA THR A 204 9.92 8.64 -17.76
C THR A 204 10.30 10.00 -17.21
N GLU A 205 9.44 11.02 -17.33
CA GLU A 205 9.64 12.35 -16.74
C GLU A 205 9.69 12.25 -15.20
N ALA A 206 8.78 11.49 -14.60
CA ALA A 206 8.74 11.23 -13.16
C ALA A 206 10.02 10.55 -12.66
N GLN A 207 10.53 9.54 -13.39
CA GLN A 207 11.78 8.87 -13.04
C GLN A 207 12.97 9.83 -13.09
N LYS A 208 13.09 10.63 -14.15
CA LYS A 208 14.15 11.63 -14.25
C LYS A 208 14.11 12.68 -13.15
N LEU A 209 12.92 13.03 -12.68
CA LEU A 209 12.76 13.94 -11.54
C LEU A 209 13.24 13.29 -10.24
N PHE A 210 12.96 12.00 -10.07
CA PHE A 210 13.37 11.24 -8.88
C PHE A 210 14.88 10.94 -8.85
N ASP A 211 15.54 10.87 -10.00
CA ASP A 211 16.98 10.58 -10.15
C ASP A 211 17.88 11.82 -9.98
N ARG A 212 17.30 13.02 -9.80
CA ARG A 212 18.02 14.29 -9.58
C ARG A 212 18.50 14.43 -8.15
#